data_c1a1894f920167b1573f5eb17bba71db
#
_entry.id   c1a1894f920167b1573f5eb17bba71db
#
_cell.length_a   1.000
_cell.length_b   1.000
_cell.length_c   1.000
_cell.angle_alpha   90.00
_cell.angle_beta   90.00
_cell.angle_gamma   90.00
#
_symmetry.space_group_name_H-M   'P 1'
#
loop_
_entity.id
_entity.type
_entity.pdbx_description
1 polymer ?
#
loop_
_entity_poly.entity_id
_entity_poly.type
_entity_poly.pdbx_seq_one_letter_code
_entity_poly.pdbx_strand_id
1 'polypeptide(L)'
;MNVSPGSIVDVTWRGADLSLEVLWVGVESSTHPVVVFLHEGLGSVSAWKSYPHDFCTAHGLRGLVYSRYGYGRSTPKRANELWGPGTMQAQAQEVLPALLDKLNIAKPWLFGHSDGGSIALLYAAKFPTAGLVVMAPHTFVEDVALKQIEVARVAYETTDLRGRLARHHADVDSAFRGWNDMWLNPEFKAWNIEAHLNHITCPVLAVQGADDEYGTLEQIHRIAARVRQTQTLVLAHCAHSPQRDQPKALGDAAGAFIKKALAQVKGN
;
A
#
# COMPACT_ATOMS: atom_id res chain seq x y z
N MET A 1 -0.33 22.64 -0.05
CA MET A 1 0.09 22.64 -1.47
C MET A 1 -0.90 21.76 -2.23
N ASN A 2 -1.45 22.26 -3.35
CA ASN A 2 -2.27 21.44 -4.22
C ASN A 2 -1.33 20.44 -4.92
N VAL A 3 -1.51 19.16 -4.66
CA VAL A 3 -0.83 18.09 -5.42
C VAL A 3 -1.35 18.18 -6.86
N SER A 4 -0.44 18.31 -7.82
CA SER A 4 -0.83 18.30 -9.24
C SER A 4 -1.62 17.03 -9.55
N PRO A 5 -2.66 17.09 -10.40
CA PRO A 5 -3.37 15.89 -10.80
C PRO A 5 -2.40 14.91 -11.46
N GLY A 6 -2.47 13.64 -11.05
CA GLY A 6 -1.67 12.56 -11.63
C GLY A 6 -1.95 12.38 -13.13
N SER A 7 -1.00 11.79 -13.84
CA SER A 7 -1.19 11.30 -15.20
C SER A 7 -1.88 9.94 -15.21
N ILE A 8 -2.37 9.54 -16.38
CA ILE A 8 -3.00 8.21 -16.57
C ILE A 8 -2.02 7.32 -17.34
N VAL A 9 -1.93 6.07 -16.92
CA VAL A 9 -1.18 5.01 -17.60
C VAL A 9 -2.13 3.87 -17.91
N ASP A 10 -2.26 3.53 -19.18
CA ASP A 10 -3.11 2.43 -19.61
C ASP A 10 -2.31 1.12 -19.60
N VAL A 11 -2.92 0.11 -19.00
CA VAL A 11 -2.41 -1.27 -18.93
C VAL A 11 -3.50 -2.25 -19.33
N THR A 12 -3.13 -3.40 -19.87
CA THR A 12 -4.08 -4.47 -20.15
C THR A 12 -4.09 -5.47 -19.01
N TRP A 13 -5.26 -5.77 -18.49
CA TRP A 13 -5.47 -6.76 -17.44
C TRP A 13 -6.65 -7.66 -17.76
N ARG A 14 -6.40 -8.98 -17.82
CA ARG A 14 -7.42 -10.01 -18.16
C ARG A 14 -8.21 -9.69 -19.43
N GLY A 15 -7.48 -9.21 -20.45
CA GLY A 15 -8.06 -8.88 -21.77
C GLY A 15 -8.86 -7.58 -21.82
N ALA A 16 -8.79 -6.74 -20.79
CA ALA A 16 -9.42 -5.44 -20.77
C ALA A 16 -8.43 -4.33 -20.41
N ASP A 17 -8.63 -3.15 -20.94
CA ASP A 17 -7.81 -1.99 -20.64
C ASP A 17 -8.24 -1.37 -19.31
N LEU A 18 -7.24 -1.06 -18.49
CA LEU A 18 -7.35 -0.30 -17.24
C LEU A 18 -6.54 0.98 -17.38
N SER A 19 -7.15 2.11 -17.06
CA SER A 19 -6.48 3.39 -16.88
C SER A 19 -6.11 3.57 -15.43
N LEU A 20 -4.81 3.65 -15.11
CA LEU A 20 -4.31 3.80 -13.75
C LEU A 20 -3.76 5.20 -13.52
N GLU A 21 -4.26 5.88 -12.49
CA GLU A 21 -3.75 7.18 -12.06
C GLU A 21 -2.38 7.02 -11.41
N VAL A 22 -1.39 7.79 -11.88
CA VAL A 22 -0.01 7.77 -11.36
C VAL A 22 0.50 9.20 -11.14
N LEU A 23 1.39 9.37 -10.16
CA LEU A 23 2.06 10.63 -9.89
C LEU A 23 3.54 10.34 -9.57
N TRP A 24 4.44 10.93 -10.36
CA TRP A 24 5.86 10.93 -10.07
C TRP A 24 6.20 12.00 -9.03
N VAL A 25 7.04 11.65 -8.06
CA VAL A 25 7.40 12.51 -6.92
C VAL A 25 8.89 12.42 -6.61
N GLY A 26 9.39 13.39 -5.82
CA GLY A 26 10.78 13.44 -5.40
C GLY A 26 11.69 13.98 -6.49
N VAL A 27 12.90 13.40 -6.63
CA VAL A 27 13.89 13.86 -7.62
C VAL A 27 13.57 13.33 -9.02
N GLU A 28 13.79 14.13 -10.06
CA GLU A 28 13.49 13.73 -11.44
C GLU A 28 14.37 12.58 -11.93
N SER A 29 15.61 12.52 -11.47
CA SER A 29 16.56 11.48 -11.85
C SER A 29 17.23 10.93 -10.58
N SER A 30 17.30 9.60 -10.49
CA SER A 30 17.95 8.89 -9.38
C SER A 30 18.63 7.64 -9.92
N THR A 31 19.81 7.33 -9.42
CA THR A 31 20.53 6.06 -9.66
C THR A 31 19.99 4.92 -8.78
N HIS A 32 19.10 5.24 -7.86
CA HIS A 32 18.46 4.26 -6.97
C HIS A 32 17.18 3.71 -7.58
N PRO A 33 16.76 2.50 -7.17
CA PRO A 33 15.46 1.96 -7.55
C PRO A 33 14.31 2.90 -7.17
N VAL A 34 13.28 2.96 -8.00
CA VAL A 34 12.08 3.75 -7.77
C VAL A 34 11.35 3.25 -6.51
N VAL A 35 10.86 4.18 -5.68
CA VAL A 35 9.98 3.88 -4.55
C VAL A 35 8.52 3.96 -5.02
N VAL A 36 7.80 2.86 -4.99
CA VAL A 36 6.39 2.78 -5.39
C VAL A 36 5.51 2.77 -4.15
N PHE A 37 4.63 3.76 -4.02
CA PHE A 37 3.72 3.95 -2.90
C PHE A 37 2.38 3.27 -3.17
N LEU A 38 2.01 2.34 -2.27
CA LEU A 38 0.77 1.57 -2.33
C LEU A 38 -0.14 2.01 -1.19
N HIS A 39 -1.28 2.60 -1.54
CA HIS A 39 -2.23 3.17 -0.59
C HIS A 39 -3.05 2.11 0.15
N GLU A 40 -3.64 2.51 1.28
CA GLU A 40 -4.57 1.73 2.10
C GLU A 40 -5.91 1.45 1.39
N GLY A 41 -6.84 0.80 2.12
CA GLY A 41 -8.12 0.34 1.61
C GLY A 41 -8.96 1.39 0.90
N LEU A 42 -8.97 2.63 1.40
CA LEU A 42 -9.74 3.76 0.84
C LEU A 42 -8.85 4.91 0.36
N GLY A 43 -7.59 4.62 0.10
CA GLY A 43 -6.61 5.59 -0.36
C GLY A 43 -6.62 5.84 -1.87
N SER A 44 -5.77 6.77 -2.29
CA SER A 44 -5.54 7.14 -3.69
C SER A 44 -4.28 7.99 -3.78
N VAL A 45 -3.87 8.40 -4.97
CA VAL A 45 -2.78 9.38 -5.17
C VAL A 45 -3.02 10.63 -4.32
N SER A 46 -4.22 11.20 -4.35
CA SER A 46 -4.53 12.44 -3.62
C SER A 46 -4.63 12.24 -2.09
N ALA A 47 -4.97 11.04 -1.63
CA ALA A 47 -5.10 10.74 -0.20
C ALA A 47 -3.75 10.71 0.53
N TRP A 48 -2.66 10.39 -0.17
CA TRP A 48 -1.30 10.46 0.37
C TRP A 48 -0.83 11.88 0.71
N LYS A 49 -1.49 12.91 0.17
CA LYS A 49 -1.09 14.31 0.28
C LYS A 49 0.38 14.52 -0.16
N SER A 50 1.17 15.27 0.62
CA SER A 50 2.57 15.57 0.29
C SER A 50 3.57 14.51 0.78
N TYR A 51 3.16 13.57 1.63
CA TYR A 51 4.09 12.64 2.29
C TYR A 51 5.06 11.93 1.33
N PRO A 52 4.62 11.31 0.20
CA PRO A 52 5.54 10.66 -0.72
C PRO A 52 6.55 11.62 -1.36
N HIS A 53 6.11 12.83 -1.71
CA HIS A 53 6.99 13.87 -2.27
C HIS A 53 8.04 14.31 -1.26
N ASP A 54 7.61 14.64 -0.05
CA ASP A 54 8.47 15.12 1.03
C ASP A 54 9.49 14.06 1.43
N PHE A 55 9.06 12.80 1.56
CA PHE A 55 9.93 11.66 1.84
C PHE A 55 10.98 11.46 0.74
N CYS A 56 10.55 11.37 -0.51
CA CYS A 56 11.47 11.12 -1.62
C CYS A 56 12.47 12.27 -1.80
N THR A 57 12.03 13.51 -1.66
CA THR A 57 12.89 14.70 -1.77
C THR A 57 13.92 14.73 -0.66
N ALA A 58 13.51 14.48 0.58
CA ALA A 58 14.41 14.48 1.74
C ALA A 58 15.52 13.42 1.65
N HIS A 59 15.24 12.31 0.94
CA HIS A 59 16.18 11.19 0.83
C HIS A 59 16.84 11.05 -0.56
N GLY A 60 16.61 11.99 -1.48
CA GLY A 60 17.18 11.94 -2.84
C GLY A 60 16.66 10.77 -3.68
N LEU A 61 15.40 10.37 -3.45
CA LEU A 61 14.76 9.25 -4.13
C LEU A 61 13.77 9.73 -5.19
N ARG A 62 13.55 8.91 -6.20
CA ARG A 62 12.45 9.07 -7.15
C ARG A 62 11.33 8.14 -6.74
N GLY A 63 10.11 8.67 -6.63
CA GLY A 63 8.92 7.93 -6.22
C GLY A 63 7.83 7.89 -7.27
N LEU A 64 7.04 6.84 -7.25
CA LEU A 64 5.80 6.68 -8.00
C LEU A 64 4.67 6.43 -7.01
N VAL A 65 3.66 7.30 -7.01
CA VAL A 65 2.40 7.08 -6.30
C VAL A 65 1.37 6.66 -7.33
N TYR A 66 0.58 5.62 -7.06
CA TYR A 66 -0.50 5.28 -7.97
C TYR A 66 -1.79 4.96 -7.22
N SER A 67 -2.92 5.25 -7.84
CA SER A 67 -4.22 4.77 -7.38
C SER A 67 -4.47 3.38 -7.95
N ARG A 68 -4.74 2.41 -7.08
CA ARG A 68 -5.05 1.04 -7.49
C ARG A 68 -6.32 0.99 -8.36
N TYR A 69 -6.46 -0.05 -9.17
CA TYR A 69 -7.73 -0.34 -9.85
C TYR A 69 -8.88 -0.32 -8.86
N GLY A 70 -9.92 0.42 -9.18
CA GLY A 70 -11.08 0.66 -8.33
C GLY A 70 -11.01 1.91 -7.46
N TYR A 71 -9.88 2.63 -7.45
CA TYR A 71 -9.67 3.76 -6.55
C TYR A 71 -9.15 5.02 -7.28
N GLY A 72 -9.27 6.17 -6.59
CA GLY A 72 -8.75 7.42 -7.11
C GLY A 72 -9.41 7.81 -8.42
N ARG A 73 -8.59 8.16 -9.39
CA ARG A 73 -9.00 8.44 -10.79
C ARG A 73 -8.69 7.27 -11.73
N SER A 74 -8.26 6.14 -11.18
CA SER A 74 -8.11 4.90 -11.93
C SER A 74 -9.48 4.36 -12.35
N THR A 75 -9.48 3.45 -13.33
CA THR A 75 -10.70 2.74 -13.74
C THR A 75 -11.45 2.22 -12.51
N PRO A 76 -12.72 2.60 -12.30
CA PRO A 76 -13.52 2.09 -11.20
C PRO A 76 -13.71 0.57 -11.27
N LYS A 77 -13.99 -0.05 -10.13
CA LYS A 77 -14.41 -1.46 -10.07
C LYS A 77 -15.64 -1.67 -10.96
N ARG A 78 -15.63 -2.70 -11.79
CA ARG A 78 -16.78 -3.02 -12.65
C ARG A 78 -18.01 -3.34 -11.79
N ALA A 79 -19.20 -2.91 -12.23
CA ALA A 79 -20.43 -3.06 -11.47
C ALA A 79 -20.73 -4.51 -11.06
N ASN A 80 -20.44 -5.46 -11.96
CA ASN A 80 -20.72 -6.89 -11.74
C ASN A 80 -19.51 -7.67 -11.18
N GLU A 81 -18.40 -6.99 -10.86
CA GLU A 81 -17.23 -7.63 -10.28
C GLU A 81 -17.38 -7.72 -8.77
N LEU A 82 -17.29 -8.92 -8.23
CA LEU A 82 -17.25 -9.14 -6.78
C LEU A 82 -15.79 -9.22 -6.32
N TRP A 83 -15.42 -8.35 -5.39
CA TRP A 83 -14.16 -8.48 -4.72
C TRP A 83 -14.26 -9.42 -3.52
N GLY A 84 -13.22 -10.22 -3.31
CA GLY A 84 -13.17 -11.25 -2.28
C GLY A 84 -11.72 -11.60 -1.91
N PRO A 85 -11.49 -12.79 -1.33
CA PRO A 85 -10.17 -13.17 -0.79
C PRO A 85 -9.00 -13.08 -1.78
N GLY A 86 -9.25 -13.25 -3.08
CA GLY A 86 -8.23 -13.16 -4.13
C GLY A 86 -7.92 -11.76 -4.63
N THR A 87 -8.67 -10.74 -4.21
CA THR A 87 -8.56 -9.38 -4.79
C THR A 87 -7.20 -8.74 -4.54
N MET A 88 -6.70 -8.77 -3.31
CA MET A 88 -5.38 -8.21 -3.00
C MET A 88 -4.27 -8.96 -3.75
N GLN A 89 -4.40 -10.27 -3.91
CA GLN A 89 -3.45 -11.07 -4.67
C GLN A 89 -3.48 -10.73 -6.17
N ALA A 90 -4.66 -10.50 -6.76
CA ALA A 90 -4.78 -10.04 -8.14
C ALA A 90 -4.16 -8.64 -8.34
N GLN A 91 -4.40 -7.70 -7.42
CA GLN A 91 -3.75 -6.39 -7.41
C GLN A 91 -2.21 -6.51 -7.36
N ALA A 92 -1.69 -7.38 -6.48
CA ALA A 92 -0.26 -7.58 -6.28
C ALA A 92 0.43 -8.31 -7.44
N GLN A 93 -0.22 -9.33 -8.01
CA GLN A 93 0.44 -10.29 -8.91
C GLN A 93 0.05 -10.15 -10.38
N GLU A 94 -0.93 -9.31 -10.68
CA GLU A 94 -1.40 -9.08 -12.05
C GLU A 94 -1.40 -7.58 -12.41
N VAL A 95 -2.09 -6.73 -11.63
CA VAL A 95 -2.24 -5.30 -11.98
C VAL A 95 -0.94 -4.51 -11.74
N LEU A 96 -0.35 -4.65 -10.54
CA LEU A 96 0.90 -3.94 -10.22
C LEU A 96 2.06 -4.31 -11.15
N PRO A 97 2.32 -5.60 -11.46
CA PRO A 97 3.34 -5.95 -12.45
C PRO A 97 3.10 -5.32 -13.83
N ALA A 98 1.85 -5.33 -14.33
CA ALA A 98 1.52 -4.72 -15.62
C ALA A 98 1.83 -3.22 -15.64
N LEU A 99 1.54 -2.50 -14.54
CA LEU A 99 1.91 -1.09 -14.39
C LEU A 99 3.43 -0.89 -14.39
N LEU A 100 4.16 -1.69 -13.61
CA LEU A 100 5.61 -1.56 -13.47
C LEU A 100 6.33 -1.89 -14.78
N ASP A 101 5.90 -2.91 -15.51
CA ASP A 101 6.42 -3.27 -16.83
C ASP A 101 6.19 -2.14 -17.83
N LYS A 102 4.98 -1.56 -17.85
CA LYS A 102 4.65 -0.41 -18.71
C LYS A 102 5.53 0.80 -18.44
N LEU A 103 5.97 0.98 -17.18
CA LEU A 103 6.82 2.10 -16.75
C LEU A 103 8.32 1.74 -16.73
N ASN A 104 8.70 0.53 -17.17
CA ASN A 104 10.08 0.01 -17.14
C ASN A 104 10.70 0.04 -15.74
N ILE A 105 9.94 -0.35 -14.70
CA ILE A 105 10.39 -0.44 -13.32
C ILE A 105 10.61 -1.92 -12.96
N ALA A 106 11.83 -2.41 -13.10
CA ALA A 106 12.12 -3.84 -12.94
C ALA A 106 12.25 -4.32 -11.48
N LYS A 107 12.78 -3.51 -10.59
CA LYS A 107 13.07 -3.87 -9.19
C LYS A 107 12.79 -2.71 -8.25
N PRO A 108 11.50 -2.45 -7.93
CA PRO A 108 11.12 -1.30 -7.09
C PRO A 108 11.46 -1.50 -5.63
N TRP A 109 11.54 -0.39 -4.87
CA TRP A 109 11.18 -0.34 -3.47
C TRP A 109 9.66 -0.22 -3.39
N LEU A 110 9.01 -1.00 -2.53
CA LEU A 110 7.57 -0.85 -2.29
C LEU A 110 7.35 -0.25 -0.90
N PHE A 111 6.58 0.84 -0.85
CA PHE A 111 6.21 1.55 0.37
C PHE A 111 4.69 1.45 0.53
N GLY A 112 4.23 0.46 1.30
CA GLY A 112 2.81 0.10 1.38
C GLY A 112 2.18 0.43 2.73
N HIS A 113 0.94 0.90 2.71
CA HIS A 113 0.14 1.15 3.91
C HIS A 113 -1.10 0.25 3.91
N SER A 114 -1.36 -0.44 5.02
CA SER A 114 -2.54 -1.28 5.25
C SER A 114 -2.72 -2.31 4.10
N ASP A 115 -3.84 -2.32 3.36
CA ASP A 115 -4.00 -3.15 2.14
C ASP A 115 -2.81 -3.03 1.19
N GLY A 116 -2.28 -1.80 1.00
CA GLY A 116 -1.09 -1.58 0.19
C GLY A 116 0.16 -2.24 0.75
N GLY A 117 0.28 -2.37 2.08
CA GLY A 117 1.32 -3.14 2.75
C GLY A 117 1.19 -4.64 2.48
N SER A 118 -0.02 -5.17 2.55
CA SER A 118 -0.33 -6.57 2.23
C SER A 118 -0.03 -6.88 0.76
N ILE A 119 -0.41 -5.97 -0.15
CA ILE A 119 -0.12 -6.07 -1.58
C ILE A 119 1.40 -6.03 -1.84
N ALA A 120 2.15 -5.19 -1.13
CA ALA A 120 3.62 -5.14 -1.24
C ALA A 120 4.27 -6.47 -0.84
N LEU A 121 3.81 -7.08 0.25
CA LEU A 121 4.26 -8.40 0.70
C LEU A 121 3.96 -9.49 -0.33
N LEU A 122 2.72 -9.53 -0.85
CA LEU A 122 2.31 -10.48 -1.89
C LEU A 122 3.08 -10.32 -3.21
N TYR A 123 3.40 -9.07 -3.59
CA TYR A 123 4.23 -8.79 -4.76
C TYR A 123 5.67 -9.32 -4.56
N ALA A 124 6.30 -8.96 -3.45
CA ALA A 124 7.70 -9.31 -3.17
C ALA A 124 7.91 -10.81 -2.97
N ALA A 125 6.86 -11.55 -2.62
CA ALA A 125 6.90 -13.02 -2.56
C ALA A 125 7.02 -13.69 -3.94
N LYS A 126 6.78 -12.94 -5.03
CA LYS A 126 6.75 -13.51 -6.40
C LYS A 126 7.69 -12.80 -7.37
N PHE A 127 7.94 -11.50 -7.18
CA PHE A 127 8.66 -10.67 -8.14
C PHE A 127 9.91 -10.03 -7.53
N PRO A 128 10.95 -9.76 -8.35
CA PRO A 128 12.15 -9.06 -7.91
C PRO A 128 11.80 -7.71 -7.26
N THR A 129 12.26 -7.50 -6.04
CA THR A 129 11.98 -6.32 -5.23
C THR A 129 13.26 -5.85 -4.56
N ALA A 130 13.53 -4.54 -4.58
CA ALA A 130 14.72 -3.98 -3.95
C ALA A 130 14.61 -4.00 -2.42
N GLY A 131 13.40 -3.80 -1.90
CA GLY A 131 13.06 -3.87 -0.48
C GLY A 131 11.64 -3.37 -0.21
N LEU A 132 11.21 -3.54 1.02
CA LEU A 132 9.88 -3.19 1.48
C LEU A 132 9.94 -2.24 2.68
N VAL A 133 9.05 -1.25 2.69
CA VAL A 133 8.58 -0.55 3.89
C VAL A 133 7.08 -0.79 3.95
N VAL A 134 6.60 -1.55 4.94
CA VAL A 134 5.19 -1.85 5.11
C VAL A 134 4.69 -1.28 6.42
N MET A 135 3.64 -0.47 6.37
CA MET A 135 3.04 0.20 7.52
C MET A 135 1.67 -0.38 7.80
N ALA A 136 1.43 -0.80 9.02
CA ALA A 136 0.15 -1.36 9.45
C ALA A 136 -0.41 -2.40 8.46
N PRO A 137 0.44 -3.33 7.93
CA PRO A 137 -0.01 -4.33 6.97
C PRO A 137 -0.90 -5.36 7.66
N HIS A 138 -1.73 -6.06 6.86
CA HIS A 138 -2.42 -7.25 7.31
C HIS A 138 -1.80 -8.49 6.66
N THR A 139 -1.48 -9.50 7.44
CA THR A 139 -1.02 -10.82 6.96
C THR A 139 -2.04 -11.90 7.22
N PHE A 140 -2.99 -11.62 8.09
CA PHE A 140 -4.18 -12.42 8.40
C PHE A 140 -5.27 -11.49 8.92
N VAL A 141 -6.51 -11.97 8.96
CA VAL A 141 -7.65 -11.19 9.48
C VAL A 141 -7.76 -11.31 10.99
N GLU A 142 -7.92 -10.17 11.66
CA GLU A 142 -8.20 -10.06 13.09
C GLU A 142 -9.62 -9.52 13.32
N ASP A 143 -10.29 -9.97 14.38
CA ASP A 143 -11.63 -9.49 14.72
C ASP A 143 -11.66 -7.98 15.00
N VAL A 144 -10.55 -7.39 15.48
CA VAL A 144 -10.43 -5.94 15.67
C VAL A 144 -10.55 -5.19 14.34
N ALA A 145 -9.92 -5.70 13.27
CA ALA A 145 -10.04 -5.12 11.93
C ALA A 145 -11.48 -5.16 11.43
N LEU A 146 -12.12 -6.33 11.49
CA LEU A 146 -13.50 -6.50 11.04
C LEU A 146 -14.47 -5.57 11.76
N LYS A 147 -14.27 -5.37 13.08
CA LYS A 147 -15.07 -4.43 13.88
C LYS A 147 -14.93 -2.99 13.38
N GLN A 148 -13.72 -2.54 13.09
CA GLN A 148 -13.50 -1.17 12.60
C GLN A 148 -14.04 -0.96 11.18
N ILE A 149 -13.97 -1.99 10.34
CA ILE A 149 -14.54 -1.95 8.98
C ILE A 149 -16.07 -1.88 9.03
N GLU A 150 -16.70 -2.57 9.99
CA GLU A 150 -18.14 -2.44 10.26
C GLU A 150 -18.49 -1.01 10.75
N VAL A 151 -17.69 -0.45 11.67
CA VAL A 151 -17.84 0.96 12.10
C VAL A 151 -17.74 1.91 10.91
N ALA A 152 -16.80 1.67 10.00
CA ALA A 152 -16.66 2.48 8.77
C ALA A 152 -17.89 2.36 7.88
N ARG A 153 -18.54 1.18 7.78
CA ARG A 153 -19.80 0.99 7.04
C ARG A 153 -20.91 1.87 7.59
N VAL A 154 -21.12 1.82 8.90
CA VAL A 154 -22.12 2.67 9.56
C VAL A 154 -21.80 4.16 9.36
N ALA A 155 -20.53 4.54 9.53
CA ALA A 155 -20.12 5.94 9.34
C ALA A 155 -20.32 6.43 7.90
N TYR A 156 -20.13 5.57 6.89
CA TYR A 156 -20.37 5.91 5.49
C TYR A 156 -21.83 6.25 5.21
N GLU A 157 -22.75 5.56 5.86
CA GLU A 157 -24.19 5.72 5.68
C GLU A 157 -24.78 6.87 6.54
N THR A 158 -24.16 7.15 7.70
CA THR A 158 -24.74 8.03 8.72
C THR A 158 -24.01 9.36 8.95
N THR A 159 -22.82 9.52 8.38
CA THR A 159 -21.99 10.73 8.56
C THR A 159 -21.60 11.36 7.21
N ASP A 160 -20.74 12.38 7.25
CA ASP A 160 -20.17 13.02 6.06
C ASP A 160 -19.00 12.22 5.45
N LEU A 161 -18.72 10.99 5.92
CA LEU A 161 -17.58 10.19 5.46
C LEU A 161 -17.61 9.99 3.94
N ARG A 162 -18.79 9.68 3.37
CA ARG A 162 -18.96 9.56 1.91
C ARG A 162 -18.53 10.85 1.19
N GLY A 163 -18.95 12.01 1.67
CA GLY A 163 -18.59 13.31 1.08
C GLY A 163 -17.09 13.61 1.19
N ARG A 164 -16.44 13.20 2.28
CA ARG A 164 -14.98 13.34 2.43
C ARG A 164 -14.22 12.45 1.45
N LEU A 165 -14.63 11.19 1.31
CA LEU A 165 -14.00 10.22 0.40
C LEU A 165 -14.23 10.58 -1.08
N ALA A 166 -15.39 11.16 -1.43
CA ALA A 166 -15.69 11.60 -2.80
C ALA A 166 -14.70 12.64 -3.35
N ARG A 167 -13.95 13.34 -2.48
CA ARG A 167 -12.86 14.23 -2.92
C ARG A 167 -11.63 13.49 -3.46
N HIS A 168 -11.55 12.21 -3.21
CA HIS A 168 -10.39 11.38 -3.51
C HIS A 168 -10.68 10.27 -4.54
N HIS A 169 -11.94 10.03 -4.88
CA HIS A 169 -12.34 8.95 -5.77
C HIS A 169 -13.30 9.44 -6.85
N ALA A 170 -13.09 9.04 -8.10
CA ALA A 170 -13.99 9.33 -9.21
C ALA A 170 -15.35 8.63 -9.03
N ASP A 171 -15.32 7.41 -8.48
CA ASP A 171 -16.50 6.64 -8.07
C ASP A 171 -16.33 6.20 -6.61
N VAL A 172 -16.82 7.03 -5.69
CA VAL A 172 -16.66 6.80 -4.26
C VAL A 172 -17.44 5.59 -3.76
N ASP A 173 -18.62 5.34 -4.33
CA ASP A 173 -19.46 4.22 -3.91
C ASP A 173 -18.85 2.90 -4.34
N SER A 174 -18.31 2.84 -5.56
CA SER A 174 -17.56 1.67 -6.06
C SER A 174 -16.32 1.39 -5.21
N ALA A 175 -15.54 2.43 -4.88
CA ALA A 175 -14.34 2.30 -4.06
C ALA A 175 -14.66 1.82 -2.63
N PHE A 176 -15.63 2.48 -1.99
CA PHE A 176 -16.00 2.14 -0.61
C PHE A 176 -16.61 0.73 -0.52
N ARG A 177 -17.61 0.41 -1.35
CA ARG A 177 -18.26 -0.91 -1.31
C ARG A 177 -17.31 -2.01 -1.75
N GLY A 178 -16.45 -1.77 -2.74
CA GLY A 178 -15.43 -2.74 -3.13
C GLY A 178 -14.55 -3.16 -1.94
N TRP A 179 -14.02 -2.20 -1.20
CA TRP A 179 -13.20 -2.45 -0.01
C TRP A 179 -14.01 -3.04 1.15
N ASN A 180 -15.12 -2.39 1.52
CA ASN A 180 -15.90 -2.76 2.70
C ASN A 180 -16.55 -4.14 2.56
N ASP A 181 -17.19 -4.40 1.42
CA ASP A 181 -17.87 -5.69 1.16
C ASP A 181 -16.84 -6.83 1.03
N MET A 182 -15.63 -6.56 0.49
CA MET A 182 -14.55 -7.54 0.45
C MET A 182 -14.12 -7.96 1.86
N TRP A 183 -13.82 -6.98 2.72
CA TRP A 183 -13.36 -7.25 4.08
C TRP A 183 -14.43 -7.93 4.95
N LEU A 184 -15.70 -7.57 4.78
CA LEU A 184 -16.83 -8.14 5.52
C LEU A 184 -17.42 -9.40 4.88
N ASN A 185 -16.88 -9.85 3.74
CA ASN A 185 -17.25 -11.14 3.15
C ASN A 185 -16.89 -12.27 4.14
N PRO A 186 -17.82 -13.16 4.51
CA PRO A 186 -17.54 -14.28 5.42
C PRO A 186 -16.34 -15.13 5.01
N GLU A 187 -16.10 -15.32 3.71
CA GLU A 187 -14.94 -16.06 3.18
C GLU A 187 -13.62 -15.33 3.46
N PHE A 188 -13.65 -14.00 3.58
CA PHE A 188 -12.45 -13.19 3.85
C PHE A 188 -11.95 -13.39 5.29
N LYS A 189 -12.79 -13.84 6.21
CA LYS A 189 -12.37 -14.12 7.60
C LYS A 189 -11.24 -15.16 7.68
N ALA A 190 -11.15 -16.06 6.72
CA ALA A 190 -10.09 -17.07 6.62
C ALA A 190 -8.87 -16.58 5.81
N TRP A 191 -8.90 -15.33 5.31
CA TRP A 191 -7.80 -14.79 4.51
C TRP A 191 -6.51 -14.71 5.32
N ASN A 192 -5.45 -15.26 4.75
CA ASN A 192 -4.13 -15.34 5.36
C ASN A 192 -3.06 -15.44 4.26
N ILE A 193 -2.04 -14.60 4.32
CA ILE A 193 -0.94 -14.57 3.35
C ILE A 193 0.39 -15.02 3.95
N GLU A 194 0.41 -15.52 5.18
CA GLU A 194 1.65 -15.86 5.90
C GLU A 194 2.51 -16.88 5.15
N ALA A 195 1.90 -17.82 4.42
CA ALA A 195 2.64 -18.80 3.61
C ALA A 195 3.47 -18.13 2.51
N HIS A 196 3.00 -17.00 1.95
CA HIS A 196 3.73 -16.24 0.93
C HIS A 196 4.97 -15.55 1.49
N LEU A 197 4.99 -15.18 2.78
CA LEU A 197 6.09 -14.45 3.40
C LEU A 197 7.42 -15.21 3.34
N ASN A 198 7.38 -16.55 3.34
CA ASN A 198 8.56 -17.40 3.27
C ASN A 198 9.34 -17.24 1.95
N HIS A 199 8.74 -16.68 0.91
CA HIS A 199 9.36 -16.43 -0.39
C HIS A 199 9.98 -15.03 -0.54
N ILE A 200 9.82 -14.16 0.48
CA ILE A 200 10.38 -12.81 0.46
C ILE A 200 11.87 -12.87 0.78
N THR A 201 12.70 -12.42 -0.17
CA THR A 201 14.16 -12.43 -0.07
C THR A 201 14.78 -11.05 0.06
N CYS A 202 13.99 -9.98 -0.14
CA CYS A 202 14.45 -8.60 0.00
C CYS A 202 14.38 -8.11 1.46
N PRO A 203 15.12 -7.04 1.84
CA PRO A 203 15.01 -6.42 3.16
C PRO A 203 13.61 -5.83 3.39
N VAL A 204 13.09 -5.97 4.62
CA VAL A 204 11.77 -5.50 5.03
C VAL A 204 11.87 -4.61 6.27
N LEU A 205 11.27 -3.43 6.23
CA LEU A 205 10.94 -2.64 7.41
C LEU A 205 9.43 -2.75 7.64
N ALA A 206 9.04 -3.42 8.73
CA ALA A 206 7.65 -3.60 9.13
C ALA A 206 7.33 -2.62 10.27
N VAL A 207 6.40 -1.69 10.03
CA VAL A 207 6.05 -0.59 10.93
C VAL A 207 4.62 -0.76 11.41
N GLN A 208 4.39 -0.55 12.72
CA GLN A 208 3.05 -0.56 13.31
C GLN A 208 2.93 0.57 14.33
N GLY A 209 1.78 1.24 14.38
CA GLY A 209 1.43 2.13 15.47
C GLY A 209 1.12 1.34 16.75
N ALA A 210 1.54 1.84 17.92
CA ALA A 210 1.23 1.21 19.20
C ALA A 210 -0.27 1.25 19.53
N ASP A 211 -0.98 2.25 18.99
CA ASP A 211 -2.40 2.51 19.22
C ASP A 211 -3.25 2.17 17.96
N ASP A 212 -2.73 1.26 17.09
CA ASP A 212 -3.41 0.88 15.86
C ASP A 212 -4.73 0.17 16.16
N GLU A 213 -5.82 0.76 15.71
CA GLU A 213 -7.18 0.27 15.93
C GLU A 213 -7.64 -0.80 14.93
N TYR A 214 -6.88 -1.03 13.85
CA TYR A 214 -7.20 -2.03 12.82
C TYR A 214 -6.39 -3.33 12.93
N GLY A 215 -5.25 -3.32 13.62
CA GLY A 215 -4.43 -4.51 13.73
C GLY A 215 -3.50 -4.48 14.94
N THR A 216 -3.22 -5.64 15.50
CA THR A 216 -2.28 -5.78 16.60
C THR A 216 -0.83 -5.87 16.12
N LEU A 217 0.13 -5.78 17.03
CA LEU A 217 1.56 -5.97 16.74
C LEU A 217 1.87 -7.37 16.18
N GLU A 218 0.95 -8.34 16.33
CA GLU A 218 1.09 -9.67 15.74
C GLU A 218 1.28 -9.61 14.23
N GLN A 219 0.71 -8.62 13.54
CA GLN A 219 0.89 -8.45 12.09
C GLN A 219 2.38 -8.32 11.72
N ILE A 220 3.11 -7.44 12.39
CA ILE A 220 4.54 -7.25 12.12
C ILE A 220 5.43 -8.31 12.75
N HIS A 221 5.04 -8.89 13.88
CA HIS A 221 5.78 -9.99 14.50
C HIS A 221 5.77 -11.24 13.62
N ARG A 222 4.64 -11.57 13.00
CA ARG A 222 4.54 -12.72 12.08
C ARG A 222 5.31 -12.50 10.78
N ILE A 223 5.45 -11.27 10.31
CA ILE A 223 6.37 -10.94 9.20
C ILE A 223 7.80 -11.23 9.64
N ALA A 224 8.24 -10.70 10.79
CA ALA A 224 9.59 -10.87 11.30
C ALA A 224 9.95 -12.34 11.57
N ALA A 225 8.99 -13.13 12.02
CA ALA A 225 9.18 -14.56 12.26
C ALA A 225 9.43 -15.38 10.99
N ARG A 226 8.98 -14.91 9.81
CA ARG A 226 9.07 -15.63 8.53
C ARG A 226 10.10 -15.04 7.57
N VAL A 227 10.34 -13.74 7.63
CA VAL A 227 11.28 -13.02 6.75
C VAL A 227 12.50 -12.61 7.56
N ARG A 228 13.60 -13.35 7.44
CA ARG A 228 14.83 -13.21 8.25
C ARG A 228 15.44 -11.80 8.27
N GLN A 229 15.30 -11.05 7.16
CA GLN A 229 15.85 -9.70 7.00
C GLN A 229 14.84 -8.60 7.35
N THR A 230 13.86 -8.92 8.20
CA THR A 230 12.88 -7.93 8.69
C THR A 230 13.44 -7.16 9.88
N GLN A 231 13.28 -5.83 9.83
CA GLN A 231 13.37 -4.97 11.00
C GLN A 231 11.94 -4.53 11.35
N THR A 232 11.60 -4.55 12.64
CA THR A 232 10.32 -4.06 13.13
C THR A 232 10.48 -2.70 13.77
N LEU A 233 9.48 -1.82 13.58
CA LEU A 233 9.40 -0.51 14.20
C LEU A 233 8.00 -0.31 14.78
N VAL A 234 7.91 -0.17 16.11
CA VAL A 234 6.67 0.22 16.78
C VAL A 234 6.74 1.72 17.10
N LEU A 235 5.76 2.47 16.63
CA LEU A 235 5.66 3.91 16.86
C LEU A 235 4.69 4.21 17.99
N ALA A 236 5.20 4.81 19.07
CA ALA A 236 4.38 5.27 20.19
C ALA A 236 3.46 6.42 19.76
N HIS A 237 2.27 6.54 20.38
CA HIS A 237 1.27 7.57 20.07
C HIS A 237 0.95 7.64 18.56
N CYS A 238 0.78 6.48 17.95
CA CYS A 238 0.53 6.33 16.54
C CYS A 238 -0.58 5.29 16.34
N ALA A 239 -1.63 5.67 15.65
CA ALA A 239 -2.72 4.81 15.25
C ALA A 239 -2.43 4.11 13.90
N HIS A 240 -3.46 3.75 13.14
CA HIS A 240 -3.34 3.02 11.88
C HIS A 240 -2.61 3.76 10.74
N SER A 241 -2.33 5.06 10.87
CA SER A 241 -1.75 5.86 9.78
C SER A 241 -0.41 6.51 10.14
N PRO A 242 0.71 5.73 10.22
CA PRO A 242 2.03 6.22 10.61
C PRO A 242 2.52 7.45 9.83
N GLN A 243 2.23 7.52 8.52
CA GLN A 243 2.60 8.65 7.65
C GLN A 243 1.86 9.95 7.99
N ARG A 244 0.76 9.86 8.73
CA ARG A 244 -0.03 11.01 9.20
C ARG A 244 0.27 11.34 10.65
N ASP A 245 0.38 10.33 11.50
CA ASP A 245 0.46 10.49 12.94
C ASP A 245 1.91 10.75 13.40
N GLN A 246 2.89 10.09 12.76
CA GLN A 246 4.32 10.17 13.07
C GLN A 246 5.19 10.33 11.81
N PRO A 247 4.91 11.31 10.91
CA PRO A 247 5.53 11.40 9.60
C PRO A 247 7.05 11.53 9.66
N LYS A 248 7.57 12.26 10.67
CA LYS A 248 9.02 12.46 10.83
C LYS A 248 9.71 11.18 11.32
N ALA A 249 9.19 10.53 12.36
CA ALA A 249 9.80 9.31 12.90
C ALA A 249 9.77 8.17 11.86
N LEU A 250 8.66 8.01 11.14
CA LEU A 250 8.56 7.08 10.03
C LEU A 250 9.54 7.40 8.91
N GLY A 251 9.60 8.68 8.48
CA GLY A 251 10.46 9.12 7.38
C GLY A 251 11.93 8.90 7.69
N ASP A 252 12.40 9.29 8.88
CA ASP A 252 13.78 9.11 9.33
C ASP A 252 14.16 7.62 9.37
N ALA A 253 13.30 6.76 9.95
CA ALA A 253 13.56 5.32 10.05
C ALA A 253 13.57 4.64 8.67
N ALA A 254 12.57 4.92 7.83
CA ALA A 254 12.47 4.35 6.49
C ALA A 254 13.62 4.82 5.59
N GLY A 255 13.98 6.10 5.65
CA GLY A 255 15.11 6.66 4.90
C GLY A 255 16.45 6.05 5.30
N ALA A 256 16.72 5.93 6.61
CA ALA A 256 17.92 5.26 7.13
C ALA A 256 17.96 3.78 6.71
N PHE A 257 16.85 3.08 6.76
CA PHE A 257 16.72 1.68 6.36
C PHE A 257 17.05 1.49 4.87
N ILE A 258 16.41 2.28 3.99
CA ILE A 258 16.66 2.24 2.54
C ILE A 258 18.12 2.54 2.24
N LYS A 259 18.68 3.60 2.83
CA LYS A 259 20.09 3.99 2.63
C LYS A 259 21.05 2.87 3.02
N LYS A 260 20.81 2.21 4.17
CA LYS A 260 21.63 1.08 4.63
C LYS A 260 21.58 -0.10 3.64
N ALA A 261 20.39 -0.46 3.17
CA ALA A 261 20.22 -1.55 2.22
C ALA A 261 20.88 -1.25 0.87
N LEU A 262 20.77 0.00 0.36
CA LEU A 262 21.43 0.41 -0.88
C LEU A 262 22.98 0.39 -0.78
N ALA A 263 23.53 0.70 0.39
CA ALA A 263 24.97 0.61 0.62
C ALA A 263 25.50 -0.82 0.59
N GLN A 264 24.72 -1.79 1.09
CA GLN A 264 25.09 -3.21 1.09
C GLN A 264 25.13 -3.82 -0.33
N VAL A 265 24.27 -3.34 -1.24
CA VAL A 265 24.27 -3.81 -2.65
C VAL A 265 25.50 -3.32 -3.43
N LYS A 266 26.07 -2.15 -3.08
CA LYS A 266 27.27 -1.60 -3.74
C LYS A 266 28.58 -2.23 -3.26
N GLY A 267 28.58 -2.94 -2.13
CA GLY A 267 29.75 -3.57 -1.52
C GLY A 267 29.95 -5.05 -1.88
N ASN A 268 29.01 -5.66 -2.59
CA ASN A 268 29.05 -7.01 -3.15
C ASN A 268 29.21 -6.93 -4.67
#